data_8dc9576382aa30d7a4e28c5ba2d8635d
#
_entry.id   8dc9576382aa30d7a4e28c5ba2d8635d
#
_cell.length_a   1.000
_cell.length_b   1.000
_cell.length_c   1.000
_cell.angle_alpha   90.00
_cell.angle_beta   90.00
_cell.angle_gamma   90.00
#
_symmetry.space_group_name_H-M   'P 1'
#
loop_
_entity.id
_entity.type
_entity.pdbx_description
1 polymer ?
#
loop_
_entity_poly.entity_id
_entity_poly.type
_entity_poly.pdbx_seq_one_letter_code
_entity_poly.pdbx_strand_id
1 'polypeptide(L)'
;EENSDGITKEKIETMCHSSNGRELSLREYPHCVPFFIYSREFLVRNGLSFAKGIFHEDSLFTPCTLYMANEVCPYDIPVYHRLVREGSITHYVNPKRCYDLCFVINELLSFSSRYVCSKDKKSWRNCVADCVNELLFLTKSCDDATLCDYVRNYVNRNHSIISSLICAKKRNTRIWGYLSKFSGGDVYKVYSVLFNLRCRYRFYKEK
;
A
#
# COMPACT_ATOMS: atom_id res chain seq x y z
N GLU A 1 22.90 -7.65 -3.32
CA GLU A 1 22.02 -8.81 -3.10
C GLU A 1 20.63 -8.29 -2.79
N GLU A 2 19.66 -8.49 -3.69
CA GLU A 2 18.25 -8.17 -3.42
C GLU A 2 17.71 -9.23 -2.45
N ASN A 3 17.31 -8.79 -1.28
CA ASN A 3 16.51 -9.63 -0.39
C ASN A 3 15.16 -9.92 -1.07
N SER A 4 14.60 -11.10 -0.85
CA SER A 4 13.34 -11.62 -1.44
C SER A 4 12.13 -10.66 -1.37
N ASP A 5 12.22 -9.57 -0.63
CA ASP A 5 11.17 -8.57 -0.40
C ASP A 5 11.37 -7.28 -1.21
N GLY A 6 12.33 -7.23 -2.16
CA GLY A 6 12.61 -6.05 -2.98
C GLY A 6 13.14 -4.85 -2.19
N ILE A 7 13.68 -5.08 -0.99
CA ILE A 7 14.29 -4.04 -0.16
C ILE A 7 15.76 -3.99 -0.50
N THR A 8 16.18 -2.93 -1.15
CA THR A 8 17.58 -2.69 -1.48
C THR A 8 18.33 -2.15 -0.26
N LYS A 9 19.65 -2.39 -0.20
CA LYS A 9 20.53 -1.83 0.82
C LYS A 9 20.38 -0.31 0.93
N GLU A 10 20.23 0.38 -0.21
CA GLU A 10 19.99 1.82 -0.30
C GLU A 10 18.69 2.26 0.40
N LYS A 11 17.61 1.45 0.30
CA LYS A 11 16.35 1.72 1.03
C LYS A 11 16.54 1.60 2.55
N ILE A 12 17.28 0.61 3.00
CA ILE A 12 17.59 0.44 4.41
C ILE A 12 18.43 1.61 4.92
N GLU A 13 19.48 2.00 4.20
CA GLU A 13 20.32 3.15 4.53
C GLU A 13 19.50 4.45 4.59
N THR A 14 18.57 4.67 3.65
CA THR A 14 17.67 5.83 3.66
C THR A 14 16.75 5.83 4.87
N MET A 15 16.26 4.67 5.31
CA MET A 15 15.47 4.53 6.54
C MET A 15 16.31 4.84 7.78
N CYS A 16 17.55 4.39 7.81
CA CYS A 16 18.47 4.62 8.91
C CYS A 16 18.86 6.09 9.14
N HIS A 17 18.65 6.97 8.17
CA HIS A 17 18.97 8.40 8.30
C HIS A 17 17.75 9.25 8.68
N SER A 18 16.56 8.68 8.85
CA SER A 18 15.36 9.41 9.23
C SER A 18 15.11 9.30 10.72
N SER A 19 15.27 10.39 11.44
CA SER A 19 14.94 10.48 12.88
C SER A 19 13.47 10.80 13.16
N ASN A 20 12.68 11.16 12.14
CA ASN A 20 11.30 11.58 12.28
C ASN A 20 10.35 10.60 11.59
N GLY A 21 9.48 9.95 12.37
CA GLY A 21 8.54 8.97 11.86
C GLY A 21 7.55 9.53 10.83
N ARG A 22 7.11 10.78 11.00
CA ARG A 22 6.23 11.47 10.03
C ARG A 22 6.91 11.60 8.67
N GLU A 23 8.18 12.02 8.63
CA GLU A 23 8.92 12.09 7.37
C GLU A 23 9.09 10.72 6.75
N LEU A 24 9.42 9.71 7.56
CA LEU A 24 9.56 8.34 7.11
C LEU A 24 8.25 7.82 6.51
N SER A 25 7.10 8.06 7.16
CA SER A 25 5.78 7.64 6.67
C SER A 25 5.39 8.21 5.31
N LEU A 26 5.98 9.35 4.93
CA LEU A 26 5.74 10.04 3.66
C LEU A 26 6.73 9.64 2.56
N ARG A 27 7.74 8.83 2.90
CA ARG A 27 8.72 8.27 1.95
C ARG A 27 8.29 6.87 1.52
N GLU A 28 9.04 6.28 0.61
CA GLU A 28 8.91 4.88 0.25
C GLU A 28 9.64 4.02 1.29
N TYR A 29 8.90 3.16 2.00
CA TYR A 29 9.42 2.24 3.02
C TYR A 29 8.61 0.93 2.97
N PRO A 30 9.15 -0.17 3.50
CA PRO A 30 8.40 -1.43 3.58
C PRO A 30 7.29 -1.31 4.64
N HIS A 31 6.08 -1.71 4.28
CA HIS A 31 4.93 -1.73 5.21
C HIS A 31 4.98 -2.92 6.18
N CYS A 32 6.06 -3.68 6.18
CA CYS A 32 6.23 -4.88 6.99
C CYS A 32 6.48 -4.52 8.46
N VAL A 33 5.56 -4.91 9.34
CA VAL A 33 5.62 -4.64 10.79
C VAL A 33 6.89 -5.12 11.46
N PRO A 34 7.43 -6.33 11.15
CA PRO A 34 8.67 -6.83 11.77
C PRO A 34 9.93 -6.00 11.52
N PHE A 35 9.91 -5.03 10.63
CA PHE A 35 11.04 -4.09 10.46
C PHE A 35 11.11 -3.02 11.54
N PHE A 36 10.12 -2.95 12.44
CA PHE A 36 10.04 -1.93 13.46
C PHE A 36 9.85 -2.56 14.84
N ILE A 37 10.47 -1.96 15.84
CA ILE A 37 10.21 -2.20 17.26
C ILE A 37 9.40 -1.01 17.77
N TYR A 38 8.28 -1.28 18.41
CA TYR A 38 7.33 -0.26 18.83
C TYR A 38 7.31 -0.11 20.34
N SER A 39 7.39 1.12 20.84
CA SER A 39 7.12 1.39 22.25
C SER A 39 5.64 1.11 22.57
N ARG A 40 5.38 0.20 23.50
CA ARG A 40 4.03 -0.12 23.96
C ARG A 40 3.32 1.13 24.52
N GLU A 41 4.04 1.94 25.28
CA GLU A 41 3.50 3.16 25.86
C GLU A 41 3.06 4.16 24.78
N PHE A 42 3.89 4.32 23.73
CA PHE A 42 3.56 5.15 22.58
C PHE A 42 2.28 4.66 21.89
N LEU A 43 2.16 3.36 21.63
CA LEU A 43 0.97 2.78 20.97
C LEU A 43 -0.29 3.02 21.80
N VAL A 44 -0.23 2.73 23.10
CA VAL A 44 -1.38 2.92 24.02
C VAL A 44 -1.79 4.39 24.11
N ARG A 45 -0.84 5.29 24.27
CA ARG A 45 -1.09 6.75 24.39
C ARG A 45 -1.79 7.30 23.15
N ASN A 46 -1.44 6.80 21.97
CA ASN A 46 -1.99 7.28 20.70
C ASN A 46 -3.18 6.43 20.19
N GLY A 47 -3.63 5.43 20.96
CA GLY A 47 -4.74 4.56 20.58
C GLY A 47 -4.45 3.74 19.32
N LEU A 48 -3.17 3.41 19.06
CA LEU A 48 -2.73 2.68 17.88
C LEU A 48 -2.78 1.17 18.14
N SER A 49 -3.49 0.45 17.30
CA SER A 49 -3.61 -1.00 17.38
C SER A 49 -3.84 -1.61 16.01
N PHE A 50 -3.54 -2.90 15.86
CA PHE A 50 -3.87 -3.63 14.64
C PHE A 50 -5.37 -3.78 14.45
N ALA A 51 -5.83 -3.61 13.23
CA ALA A 51 -7.17 -4.01 12.85
C ALA A 51 -7.26 -5.55 12.90
N LYS A 52 -8.21 -6.07 13.68
CA LYS A 52 -8.34 -7.52 13.93
C LYS A 52 -9.07 -8.20 12.78
N GLY A 53 -8.61 -9.41 12.43
CA GLY A 53 -9.31 -10.30 11.50
C GLY A 53 -9.27 -9.87 10.03
N ILE A 54 -8.38 -8.98 9.65
CA ILE A 54 -8.17 -8.56 8.26
C ILE A 54 -6.80 -9.00 7.74
N PHE A 55 -6.68 -9.12 6.42
CA PHE A 55 -5.40 -9.12 5.72
C PHE A 55 -4.93 -7.68 5.47
N HIS A 56 -3.62 -7.50 5.25
CA HIS A 56 -3.01 -6.18 4.99
C HIS A 56 -3.15 -5.19 6.16
N GLU A 57 -3.21 -5.72 7.39
CA GLU A 57 -3.23 -4.94 8.63
C GLU A 57 -1.99 -4.06 8.77
N ASP A 58 -0.86 -4.53 8.25
CA ASP A 58 0.42 -3.83 8.20
C ASP A 58 0.38 -2.59 7.30
N SER A 59 -0.32 -2.69 6.17
CA SER A 59 -0.51 -1.57 5.24
C SER A 59 -1.34 -0.42 5.83
N LEU A 60 -2.11 -0.69 6.88
CA LEU A 60 -2.80 0.32 7.67
C LEU A 60 -1.98 0.76 8.88
N PHE A 61 -1.51 -0.19 9.68
CA PHE A 61 -0.86 0.07 10.96
C PHE A 61 0.46 0.83 10.80
N THR A 62 1.34 0.37 9.91
CA THR A 62 2.69 0.93 9.78
C THR A 62 2.68 2.42 9.38
N PRO A 63 1.99 2.85 8.30
CA PRO A 63 1.98 4.27 7.94
C PRO A 63 1.36 5.15 9.02
N CYS A 64 0.26 4.72 9.65
CA CYS A 64 -0.40 5.49 10.71
C CYS A 64 0.50 5.63 11.94
N THR A 65 1.15 4.56 12.34
CA THR A 65 2.05 4.55 13.51
C THR A 65 3.28 5.42 13.27
N LEU A 66 3.91 5.29 12.11
CA LEU A 66 5.06 6.12 11.75
C LEU A 66 4.65 7.60 11.68
N TYR A 67 3.51 7.94 11.09
CA TYR A 67 3.07 9.34 10.99
C TYR A 67 2.87 10.00 12.35
N MET A 68 2.45 9.23 13.36
CA MET A 68 2.26 9.71 14.75
C MET A 68 3.54 9.72 15.57
N ALA A 69 4.61 9.04 15.10
CA ALA A 69 5.87 8.95 15.83
C ALA A 69 6.72 10.23 15.64
N ASN A 70 7.08 10.88 16.73
CA ASN A 70 7.97 12.04 16.70
C ASN A 70 9.42 11.64 16.41
N GLU A 71 9.80 10.45 16.85
CA GLU A 71 11.17 9.95 16.74
C GLU A 71 11.17 8.49 16.30
N VAL A 72 12.08 8.16 15.39
CA VAL A 72 12.41 6.80 14.96
C VAL A 72 13.93 6.65 14.99
N CYS A 73 14.40 5.73 15.81
CA CYS A 73 15.84 5.43 15.91
C CYS A 73 16.17 4.27 14.99
N PRO A 74 17.10 4.44 14.04
CA PRO A 74 17.61 3.32 13.24
C PRO A 74 18.41 2.38 14.14
N TYR A 75 18.30 1.08 13.88
CA TYR A 75 18.99 0.05 14.63
C TYR A 75 19.59 -0.99 13.68
N ASP A 76 20.90 -1.08 13.62
CA ASP A 76 21.61 -2.00 12.72
C ASP A 76 21.90 -3.33 13.43
N ILE A 77 20.84 -3.99 13.91
CA ILE A 77 20.92 -5.33 14.49
C ILE A 77 19.83 -6.21 13.87
N PRO A 78 20.16 -7.40 13.38
CA PRO A 78 19.16 -8.33 12.86
C PRO A 78 18.33 -8.92 14.02
N VAL A 79 17.14 -8.36 14.24
CA VAL A 79 16.21 -8.78 15.31
C VAL A 79 15.10 -9.69 14.81
N TYR A 80 14.94 -9.84 13.49
CA TYR A 80 13.88 -10.64 12.89
C TYR A 80 14.41 -11.54 11.77
N HIS A 81 14.16 -12.84 11.88
CA HIS A 81 14.48 -13.84 10.86
C HIS A 81 13.18 -14.33 10.21
N ARG A 82 12.99 -14.01 8.92
CA ARG A 82 11.85 -14.49 8.15
C ARG A 82 12.11 -15.87 7.59
N LEU A 83 11.27 -16.83 7.98
CA LEU A 83 11.28 -18.16 7.39
C LEU A 83 10.33 -18.20 6.18
N VAL A 84 10.87 -18.47 5.00
CA VAL A 84 10.07 -18.73 3.81
C VAL A 84 9.61 -20.18 3.84
N ARG A 85 8.30 -20.41 3.83
CA ARG A 85 7.70 -21.74 3.89
C ARG A 85 6.60 -21.90 2.84
N GLU A 86 6.42 -23.12 2.35
CA GLU A 86 5.25 -23.47 1.55
C GLU A 86 3.96 -23.26 2.37
N GLY A 87 2.86 -22.88 1.68
CA GLY A 87 1.58 -22.62 2.35
C GLY A 87 1.49 -21.28 3.09
N SER A 88 2.43 -20.35 2.85
CA SER A 88 2.30 -18.98 3.37
C SER A 88 1.04 -18.32 2.82
N ILE A 89 0.31 -17.60 3.68
CA ILE A 89 -0.92 -16.86 3.33
C ILE A 89 -0.73 -15.86 2.19
N THR A 90 0.51 -15.43 1.93
CA THR A 90 0.86 -14.52 0.84
C THR A 90 0.77 -15.17 -0.54
N HIS A 91 0.78 -16.49 -0.63
CA HIS A 91 0.73 -17.25 -1.90
C HIS A 91 -0.68 -17.59 -2.36
N TYR A 92 -1.68 -17.42 -1.50
CA TYR A 92 -3.07 -17.74 -1.87
C TYR A 92 -3.81 -16.50 -2.33
N VAL A 93 -4.44 -16.63 -3.51
CA VAL A 93 -5.41 -15.66 -4.00
C VAL A 93 -6.72 -15.89 -3.23
N ASN A 94 -7.09 -14.93 -2.37
CA ASN A 94 -8.29 -15.00 -1.53
C ASN A 94 -9.11 -13.72 -1.72
N PRO A 95 -10.38 -13.81 -2.17
CA PRO A 95 -11.27 -12.66 -2.34
C PRO A 95 -11.36 -11.76 -1.10
N LYS A 96 -11.27 -12.35 0.11
CA LYS A 96 -11.26 -11.60 1.37
C LYS A 96 -10.17 -10.54 1.41
N ARG A 97 -8.98 -10.79 0.83
CA ARG A 97 -7.89 -9.80 0.77
C ARG A 97 -8.32 -8.52 0.05
N CYS A 98 -9.14 -8.64 -0.99
CA CYS A 98 -9.64 -7.48 -1.73
C CYS A 98 -10.66 -6.68 -0.90
N TYR A 99 -11.57 -7.35 -0.20
CA TYR A 99 -12.51 -6.66 0.71
C TYR A 99 -11.76 -5.96 1.86
N ASP A 100 -10.78 -6.62 2.43
CA ASP A 100 -9.96 -6.07 3.51
C ASP A 100 -9.12 -4.87 3.03
N LEU A 101 -8.59 -4.89 1.80
CA LEU A 101 -7.92 -3.73 1.19
C LEU A 101 -8.88 -2.55 0.99
N CYS A 102 -10.14 -2.79 0.61
CA CYS A 102 -11.13 -1.71 0.56
C CYS A 102 -11.33 -1.07 1.94
N PHE A 103 -11.37 -1.88 3.00
CA PHE A 103 -11.41 -1.40 4.38
C PHE A 103 -10.15 -0.57 4.72
N VAL A 104 -8.94 -1.11 4.45
CA VAL A 104 -7.66 -0.42 4.68
C VAL A 104 -7.61 0.93 3.97
N ILE A 105 -8.03 1.00 2.70
CA ILE A 105 -8.08 2.24 1.93
C ILE A 105 -9.00 3.27 2.61
N ASN A 106 -10.19 2.87 3.05
CA ASN A 106 -11.12 3.76 3.75
C ASN A 106 -10.53 4.28 5.06
N GLU A 107 -9.88 3.42 5.84
CA GLU A 107 -9.24 3.81 7.10
C GLU A 107 -8.04 4.76 6.86
N LEU A 108 -7.21 4.54 5.85
CA LEU A 108 -6.13 5.46 5.47
C LEU A 108 -6.66 6.83 5.05
N LEU A 109 -7.77 6.89 4.32
CA LEU A 109 -8.43 8.15 3.95
C LEU A 109 -9.03 8.84 5.18
N SER A 110 -9.65 8.09 6.07
CA SER A 110 -10.19 8.58 7.35
C SER A 110 -9.08 9.11 8.25
N PHE A 111 -7.99 8.38 8.40
CA PHE A 111 -6.80 8.84 9.13
C PHE A 111 -6.24 10.14 8.53
N SER A 112 -6.16 10.22 7.21
CA SER A 112 -5.72 11.42 6.52
C SER A 112 -6.59 12.63 6.84
N SER A 113 -7.89 12.46 6.95
CA SER A 113 -8.81 13.58 7.26
C SER A 113 -8.64 14.09 8.68
N ARG A 114 -8.31 13.21 9.64
CA ARG A 114 -8.22 13.53 11.07
C ARG A 114 -6.84 14.00 11.50
N TYR A 115 -5.79 13.36 10.99
CA TYR A 115 -4.43 13.51 11.56
C TYR A 115 -3.41 14.07 10.57
N VAL A 116 -3.59 13.88 9.25
CA VAL A 116 -2.57 14.29 8.28
C VAL A 116 -2.73 15.79 7.97
N CYS A 117 -1.68 16.55 8.26
CA CYS A 117 -1.69 17.99 8.01
C CYS A 117 -1.75 18.31 6.50
N SER A 118 -2.25 19.49 6.16
CA SER A 118 -2.54 19.89 4.76
C SER A 118 -1.33 19.77 3.84
N LYS A 119 -0.13 20.12 4.32
CA LYS A 119 1.11 20.04 3.53
C LYS A 119 1.50 18.60 3.17
N ASP A 120 1.12 17.61 3.98
CA ASP A 120 1.48 16.21 3.81
C ASP A 120 0.45 15.38 3.04
N LYS A 121 -0.78 15.89 2.90
CA LYS A 121 -1.86 15.14 2.25
C LYS A 121 -1.51 14.60 0.87
N LYS A 122 -0.74 15.37 0.10
CA LYS A 122 -0.28 14.93 -1.22
C LYS A 122 0.64 13.72 -1.14
N SER A 123 1.61 13.73 -0.23
CA SER A 123 2.56 12.62 -0.03
C SER A 123 1.87 11.42 0.61
N TRP A 124 0.98 11.63 1.58
CA TRP A 124 0.17 10.59 2.21
C TRP A 124 -0.66 9.77 1.21
N ARG A 125 -1.18 10.41 0.16
CA ARG A 125 -1.94 9.74 -0.89
C ARG A 125 -1.20 8.61 -1.58
N ASN A 126 0.14 8.58 -1.48
CA ASN A 126 0.92 7.47 -2.02
C ASN A 126 0.61 6.14 -1.30
N CYS A 127 0.41 6.14 0.02
CA CYS A 127 0.02 4.93 0.77
C CYS A 127 -1.32 4.38 0.26
N VAL A 128 -2.29 5.27 0.03
CA VAL A 128 -3.58 4.89 -0.55
C VAL A 128 -3.41 4.35 -1.97
N ALA A 129 -2.59 4.99 -2.80
CA ALA A 129 -2.34 4.56 -4.17
C ALA A 129 -1.68 3.17 -4.24
N ASP A 130 -0.77 2.85 -3.32
CA ASP A 130 -0.14 1.54 -3.24
C ASP A 130 -1.16 0.45 -2.86
N CYS A 131 -2.05 0.71 -1.89
CA CYS A 131 -3.15 -0.20 -1.55
C CYS A 131 -4.14 -0.37 -2.72
N VAL A 132 -4.45 0.68 -3.48
CA VAL A 132 -5.30 0.58 -4.67
C VAL A 132 -4.63 -0.26 -5.76
N ASN A 133 -3.33 -0.11 -5.97
CA ASN A 133 -2.59 -0.94 -6.92
C ASN A 133 -2.66 -2.42 -6.56
N GLU A 134 -2.45 -2.74 -5.28
CA GLU A 134 -2.53 -4.11 -4.78
C GLU A 134 -3.96 -4.67 -4.93
N LEU A 135 -4.98 -3.88 -4.57
CA LEU A 135 -6.38 -4.25 -4.74
C LEU A 135 -6.71 -4.61 -6.20
N LEU A 136 -6.34 -3.77 -7.15
CA LEU A 136 -6.61 -3.99 -8.57
C LEU A 136 -5.84 -5.21 -9.11
N PHE A 137 -4.60 -5.42 -8.65
CA PHE A 137 -3.80 -6.58 -9.01
C PHE A 137 -4.42 -7.88 -8.50
N LEU A 138 -4.77 -7.95 -7.22
CA LEU A 138 -5.38 -9.13 -6.60
C LEU A 138 -6.74 -9.44 -7.22
N THR A 139 -7.57 -8.43 -7.48
CA THR A 139 -8.86 -8.61 -8.14
C THR A 139 -8.72 -9.27 -9.50
N LYS A 140 -7.72 -8.87 -10.29
CA LYS A 140 -7.46 -9.49 -11.60
C LYS A 140 -6.94 -10.92 -11.48
N SER A 141 -6.31 -11.27 -10.37
CA SER A 141 -5.77 -12.61 -10.13
C SER A 141 -6.81 -13.58 -9.57
N CYS A 142 -7.95 -13.10 -9.05
CA CYS A 142 -9.00 -13.92 -8.44
C CYS A 142 -9.94 -14.60 -9.44
N ASP A 143 -10.03 -14.13 -10.68
CA ASP A 143 -10.97 -14.59 -11.72
C ASP A 143 -12.42 -14.77 -11.21
N ASP A 144 -12.88 -13.84 -10.36
CA ASP A 144 -14.21 -13.82 -9.73
C ASP A 144 -14.99 -12.60 -10.24
N ALA A 145 -16.06 -12.84 -11.01
CA ALA A 145 -16.86 -11.79 -11.61
C ALA A 145 -17.56 -10.91 -10.56
N THR A 146 -18.06 -11.50 -9.49
CA THR A 146 -18.75 -10.77 -8.41
C THR A 146 -17.77 -9.85 -7.69
N LEU A 147 -16.58 -10.33 -7.40
CA LEU A 147 -15.50 -9.52 -6.82
C LEU A 147 -15.08 -8.39 -7.78
N CYS A 148 -14.95 -8.69 -9.07
CA CYS A 148 -14.61 -7.70 -10.08
C CYS A 148 -15.63 -6.55 -10.13
N ASP A 149 -16.92 -6.86 -10.09
CA ASP A 149 -17.98 -5.86 -10.09
C ASP A 149 -18.03 -5.07 -8.79
N TYR A 150 -17.81 -5.72 -7.65
CA TYR A 150 -17.70 -5.05 -6.36
C TYR A 150 -16.56 -4.03 -6.36
N VAL A 151 -15.34 -4.47 -6.72
CA VAL A 151 -14.16 -3.61 -6.73
C VAL A 151 -14.29 -2.50 -7.77
N ARG A 152 -14.84 -2.77 -8.96
CA ARG A 152 -15.16 -1.73 -9.97
C ARG A 152 -16.04 -0.65 -9.37
N ASN A 153 -17.15 -1.04 -8.74
CA ASN A 153 -18.07 -0.09 -8.12
C ASN A 153 -17.40 0.70 -6.99
N TYR A 154 -16.60 0.05 -6.18
CA TYR A 154 -15.87 0.68 -5.07
C TYR A 154 -14.88 1.75 -5.56
N VAL A 155 -14.00 1.40 -6.50
CA VAL A 155 -12.95 2.34 -6.97
C VAL A 155 -13.53 3.48 -7.81
N ASN A 156 -14.59 3.23 -8.58
CA ASN A 156 -15.17 4.25 -9.43
C ASN A 156 -16.05 5.27 -8.67
N ARG A 157 -16.65 4.85 -7.55
CA ARG A 157 -17.45 5.75 -6.69
C ARG A 157 -16.60 6.60 -5.75
N ASN A 158 -15.34 6.24 -5.52
CA ASN A 158 -14.48 6.93 -4.58
C ASN A 158 -13.52 7.91 -5.28
N HIS A 159 -13.94 9.17 -5.40
CA HIS A 159 -13.15 10.23 -6.04
C HIS A 159 -11.77 10.45 -5.40
N SER A 160 -11.60 10.11 -4.12
CA SER A 160 -10.31 10.19 -3.43
C SER A 160 -9.29 9.19 -3.97
N ILE A 161 -9.73 8.07 -4.54
CA ILE A 161 -8.86 7.08 -5.19
C ILE A 161 -8.17 7.69 -6.41
N ILE A 162 -8.91 8.33 -7.32
CA ILE A 162 -8.33 8.98 -8.51
C ILE A 162 -7.30 10.04 -8.09
N SER A 163 -7.66 10.86 -7.11
CA SER A 163 -6.75 11.87 -6.56
C SER A 163 -5.48 11.24 -5.95
N SER A 164 -5.59 10.08 -5.33
CA SER A 164 -4.46 9.35 -4.76
C SER A 164 -3.56 8.77 -5.86
N LEU A 165 -4.14 8.16 -6.89
CA LEU A 165 -3.40 7.63 -8.02
C LEU A 165 -2.61 8.72 -8.77
N ILE A 166 -3.21 9.90 -8.98
CA ILE A 166 -2.53 11.05 -9.61
C ILE A 166 -1.33 11.53 -8.77
N CYS A 167 -1.42 11.43 -7.45
CA CYS A 167 -0.35 11.83 -6.52
C CYS A 167 0.71 10.76 -6.30
N ALA A 168 0.54 9.54 -6.82
CA ALA A 168 1.44 8.42 -6.58
C ALA A 168 2.88 8.71 -7.01
N LYS A 169 3.86 8.22 -6.26
CA LYS A 169 5.28 8.31 -6.61
C LYS A 169 5.62 7.47 -7.83
N LYS A 170 5.05 6.28 -7.93
CA LYS A 170 5.26 5.38 -9.08
C LYS A 170 4.68 5.99 -10.35
N ARG A 171 5.55 6.24 -11.34
CA ARG A 171 5.18 6.87 -12.62
C ARG A 171 4.00 6.19 -13.30
N ASN A 172 4.01 4.86 -13.37
CA ASN A 172 2.94 4.08 -14.00
C ASN A 172 1.61 4.32 -13.31
N THR A 173 1.58 4.32 -11.97
CA THR A 173 0.38 4.58 -11.18
C THR A 173 -0.18 5.97 -11.44
N ARG A 174 0.68 6.99 -11.56
CA ARG A 174 0.24 8.34 -11.93
C ARG A 174 -0.39 8.40 -13.31
N ILE A 175 0.20 7.69 -14.28
CA ILE A 175 -0.37 7.62 -15.64
C ILE A 175 -1.78 7.04 -15.59
N TRP A 176 -2.00 5.97 -14.83
CA TRP A 176 -3.35 5.40 -14.66
C TRP A 176 -4.32 6.39 -14.02
N GLY A 177 -3.88 7.13 -13.01
CA GLY A 177 -4.70 8.16 -12.38
C GLY A 177 -5.16 9.24 -13.36
N TYR A 178 -4.26 9.73 -14.19
CA TYR A 178 -4.61 10.71 -15.24
C TYR A 178 -5.53 10.10 -16.29
N LEU A 179 -5.22 8.93 -16.83
CA LEU A 179 -6.07 8.25 -17.81
C LEU A 179 -7.49 7.99 -17.26
N SER A 180 -7.58 7.59 -15.98
CA SER A 180 -8.87 7.40 -15.32
C SER A 180 -9.66 8.69 -15.23
N LYS A 181 -9.02 9.81 -14.93
CA LYS A 181 -9.67 11.13 -14.90
C LYS A 181 -10.26 11.51 -16.27
N PHE A 182 -9.52 11.24 -17.35
CA PHE A 182 -9.97 11.54 -18.72
C PHE A 182 -11.01 10.55 -19.26
N SER A 183 -11.07 9.32 -18.73
CA SER A 183 -12.03 8.28 -19.12
C SER A 183 -13.37 8.34 -18.34
N GLY A 184 -13.72 9.49 -17.79
CA GLY A 184 -14.95 9.64 -17.01
C GLY A 184 -14.88 9.03 -15.61
N GLY A 185 -13.67 8.76 -15.09
CA GLY A 185 -13.48 8.22 -13.73
C GLY A 185 -13.45 6.70 -13.65
N ASP A 186 -13.50 5.97 -14.76
CA ASP A 186 -13.45 4.49 -14.75
C ASP A 186 -12.02 3.96 -14.53
N VAL A 187 -11.61 3.96 -13.26
CA VAL A 187 -10.30 3.45 -12.80
C VAL A 187 -10.11 1.98 -13.17
N TYR A 188 -11.14 1.16 -12.95
CA TYR A 188 -11.07 -0.27 -13.16
C TYR A 188 -10.88 -0.64 -14.63
N LYS A 189 -11.59 0.03 -15.54
CA LYS A 189 -11.45 -0.18 -16.98
C LYS A 189 -10.06 0.19 -17.47
N VAL A 190 -9.56 1.36 -17.08
CA VAL A 190 -8.20 1.83 -17.45
C VAL A 190 -7.15 0.83 -16.96
N TYR A 191 -7.22 0.42 -15.69
CA TYR A 191 -6.29 -0.58 -15.16
C TYR A 191 -6.37 -1.90 -15.94
N SER A 192 -7.56 -2.39 -16.22
CA SER A 192 -7.77 -3.68 -16.92
C SER A 192 -7.14 -3.68 -18.32
N VAL A 193 -7.30 -2.59 -19.07
CA VAL A 193 -6.68 -2.44 -20.39
C VAL A 193 -5.15 -2.47 -20.30
N LEU A 194 -4.59 -1.70 -19.39
CA LEU A 194 -3.14 -1.59 -19.22
C LEU A 194 -2.52 -2.89 -18.66
N PHE A 195 -3.20 -3.58 -17.77
CA PHE A 195 -2.80 -4.89 -17.26
C PHE A 195 -2.72 -5.91 -18.39
N ASN A 196 -3.77 -6.01 -19.22
CA ASN A 196 -3.80 -6.93 -20.35
C ASN A 196 -2.70 -6.63 -21.39
N LEU A 197 -2.42 -5.36 -21.67
CA LEU A 197 -1.33 -4.96 -22.56
C LEU A 197 0.03 -5.37 -21.99
N ARG A 198 0.25 -5.23 -20.68
CA ARG A 198 1.49 -5.64 -20.01
C ARG A 198 1.69 -7.15 -20.05
N CYS A 199 0.64 -7.93 -19.82
CA CYS A 199 0.68 -9.40 -19.90
C CYS A 199 1.03 -9.85 -21.33
N ARG A 200 0.40 -9.25 -22.36
CA ARG A 200 0.73 -9.54 -23.76
C ARG A 200 2.18 -9.20 -24.09
N TYR A 201 2.68 -8.05 -23.66
CA TYR A 201 4.07 -7.64 -23.91
C TYR A 201 5.09 -8.59 -23.27
N ARG A 202 4.86 -9.08 -22.05
CA ARG A 202 5.71 -10.09 -21.42
C ARG A 202 5.73 -11.38 -22.22
N PHE A 203 4.57 -11.87 -22.63
CA PHE A 203 4.46 -13.11 -23.45
C PHE A 203 5.24 -13.01 -24.77
N TYR A 204 5.31 -11.81 -25.40
CA TYR A 204 6.11 -11.62 -26.62
C TYR A 204 7.61 -11.49 -26.36
N LYS A 205 8.03 -11.12 -25.16
CA LYS A 205 9.45 -11.02 -24.81
C LYS A 205 10.09 -12.34 -24.37
N GLU A 206 9.28 -13.30 -23.92
CA GLU A 206 9.71 -14.62 -23.44
C GLU A 206 9.68 -15.68 -24.56
N LYS A 207 9.27 -15.31 -25.77
CA LYS A 207 9.40 -16.07 -27.02
C LYS A 207 10.58 -15.57 -27.84
#